data_d4f3c8e7c86b3664ed26c9600672c366
#
_entry.id   d4f3c8e7c86b3664ed26c9600672c366
#
_cell.length_a   1.000
_cell.length_b   1.000
_cell.length_c   1.000
_cell.angle_alpha   90.00
_cell.angle_beta   90.00
_cell.angle_gamma   90.00
#
_symmetry.space_group_name_H-M   'P 1'
#
loop_
_entity.id
_entity.type
_entity.pdbx_description
1 polymer ?
#
loop_
_entity_poly.entity_id
_entity_poly.type
_entity_poly.pdbx_seq_one_letter_code
_entity_poly.pdbx_strand_id
1 'polypeptide(L)'
;MCIRDRSDTANKKEVEEIILSYFKKYDITLDPHTAVGVMCGKKQKLSEDILVTLSTAHPAKFKETVSEIISDNSFITDKVKSLDTLEEHMIIANKNAKDIKKLIDNHVA
;
A
#
# COMPACT_ATOMS: atom_id res chain seq x y z
N MET A 1 0.46 26.65 13.48
CA MET A 1 -0.18 25.68 12.58
C MET A 1 0.33 24.30 12.92
N CYS A 2 -0.56 23.39 13.27
CA CYS A 2 -0.18 21.99 13.57
C CYS A 2 0.00 21.21 12.27
N ILE A 3 1.17 20.61 12.06
CA ILE A 3 1.45 19.73 10.92
C ILE A 3 1.00 18.29 11.23
N ARG A 4 1.00 17.92 12.52
CA ARG A 4 0.55 16.60 13.01
C ARG A 4 -0.24 16.80 14.29
N ASP A 5 -1.52 17.01 14.17
CA ASP A 5 -2.40 17.24 15.32
C ASP A 5 -3.19 16.01 15.75
N ARG A 6 -3.26 14.98 14.89
CA ARG A 6 -4.05 13.78 15.15
C ARG A 6 -3.40 12.52 14.59
N SER A 7 -3.68 11.39 15.23
CA SER A 7 -3.38 10.05 14.76
C SER A 7 -4.54 9.11 15.07
N ASP A 8 -4.63 8.02 14.31
CA ASP A 8 -5.65 6.99 14.50
C ASP A 8 -5.14 5.65 13.97
N THR A 9 -5.91 4.60 14.20
CA THR A 9 -5.62 3.25 13.73
C THR A 9 -6.84 2.66 13.02
N ALA A 10 -6.58 1.71 12.12
CA ALA A 10 -7.62 0.89 11.51
C ALA A 10 -7.27 -0.59 11.72
N ASN A 11 -8.23 -1.39 12.16
CA ASN A 11 -8.07 -2.83 12.28
C ASN A 11 -8.29 -3.51 10.93
N LYS A 12 -7.95 -4.80 10.85
CA LYS A 12 -8.04 -5.58 9.60
C LYS A 12 -9.43 -5.51 8.97
N LYS A 13 -10.50 -5.68 9.75
CA LYS A 13 -11.88 -5.67 9.27
C LYS A 13 -12.25 -4.30 8.67
N GLU A 14 -11.88 -3.22 9.32
CA GLU A 14 -12.12 -1.86 8.81
C GLU A 14 -11.38 -1.59 7.49
N VAL A 15 -10.16 -2.11 7.34
CA VAL A 15 -9.38 -2.01 6.10
C VAL A 15 -10.07 -2.78 4.97
N GLU A 16 -10.50 -4.02 5.22
CA GLU A 16 -11.22 -4.85 4.25
C GLU A 16 -12.54 -4.18 3.82
N GLU A 17 -13.31 -3.65 4.77
CA GLU A 17 -14.57 -2.93 4.50
C GLU A 17 -14.35 -1.69 3.62
N ILE A 18 -13.30 -0.92 3.86
CA ILE A 18 -12.96 0.26 3.05
C ILE A 18 -12.56 -0.13 1.63
N ILE A 19 -11.68 -1.11 1.45
CA ILE A 19 -11.28 -1.60 0.13
C ILE A 19 -12.51 -2.04 -0.66
N LEU A 20 -13.33 -2.90 -0.06
CA LEU A 20 -14.54 -3.42 -0.71
C LEU A 20 -15.57 -2.32 -1.04
N SER A 21 -15.77 -1.37 -0.13
CA SER A 21 -16.74 -0.28 -0.34
C SER A 21 -16.32 0.68 -1.45
N TYR A 22 -15.01 0.99 -1.55
CA TYR A 22 -14.49 1.86 -2.61
C TYR A 22 -14.51 1.16 -3.96
N PHE A 23 -14.18 -0.12 -4.01
CA PHE A 23 -14.31 -0.92 -5.22
C PHE A 23 -15.76 -0.94 -5.74
N LYS A 24 -16.73 -1.30 -4.87
CA LYS A 24 -18.14 -1.40 -5.26
C LYS A 24 -18.78 -0.07 -5.63
N LYS A 25 -18.43 1.00 -4.94
CA LYS A 25 -19.12 2.29 -5.10
C LYS A 25 -18.51 3.20 -6.14
N TYR A 26 -17.18 3.14 -6.29
CA TYR A 26 -16.42 4.08 -7.11
C TYR A 26 -15.59 3.41 -8.20
N ASP A 27 -15.55 2.08 -8.25
CA ASP A 27 -14.66 1.31 -9.11
C ASP A 27 -13.17 1.65 -8.88
N ILE A 28 -12.83 1.92 -7.63
CA ILE A 28 -11.48 2.26 -7.20
C ILE A 28 -10.94 1.15 -6.31
N THR A 29 -9.86 0.51 -6.74
CA THR A 29 -9.14 -0.47 -5.93
C THR A 29 -8.07 0.22 -5.10
N LEU A 30 -8.20 0.18 -3.78
CA LEU A 30 -7.22 0.72 -2.85
C LEU A 30 -6.22 -0.36 -2.42
N ASP A 31 -4.97 0.01 -2.21
CA ASP A 31 -4.04 -0.82 -1.46
C ASP A 31 -4.32 -0.75 0.05
N PRO A 32 -3.89 -1.75 0.85
CA PRO A 32 -4.20 -1.79 2.28
C PRO A 32 -3.70 -0.58 3.08
N HIS A 33 -2.56 0.01 2.71
CA HIS A 33 -2.01 1.17 3.42
C HIS A 33 -2.82 2.44 3.15
N THR A 34 -3.20 2.66 1.88
CA THR A 34 -4.10 3.75 1.51
C THR A 34 -5.47 3.58 2.19
N ALA A 35 -5.97 2.35 2.29
CA ALA A 35 -7.23 2.05 2.98
C ALA A 35 -7.19 2.41 4.48
N VAL A 36 -6.07 2.17 5.16
CA VAL A 36 -5.85 2.64 6.55
C VAL A 36 -5.96 4.17 6.60
N GLY A 37 -5.28 4.89 5.71
CA GLY A 37 -5.35 6.35 5.64
C GLY A 37 -6.76 6.88 5.42
N VAL A 38 -7.52 6.26 4.52
CA VAL A 38 -8.93 6.61 4.26
C VAL A 38 -9.79 6.37 5.49
N MET A 39 -9.66 5.21 6.16
CA MET A 39 -10.45 4.89 7.35
C MET A 39 -10.15 5.85 8.50
N CYS A 40 -8.86 6.08 8.81
CA CYS A 40 -8.46 7.00 9.86
C CYS A 40 -8.92 8.44 9.55
N GLY A 41 -8.78 8.88 8.31
CA GLY A 41 -9.27 10.19 7.87
C GLY A 41 -10.78 10.33 8.04
N LYS A 42 -11.55 9.30 7.69
CA LYS A 42 -13.01 9.28 7.89
C LYS A 42 -13.40 9.38 9.37
N LYS A 43 -12.69 8.70 10.27
CA LYS A 43 -12.92 8.77 11.71
C LYS A 43 -12.66 10.18 12.27
N GLN A 44 -11.71 10.90 11.68
CA GLN A 44 -11.28 12.23 12.14
C GLN A 44 -11.98 13.39 11.42
N LYS A 45 -12.66 13.12 10.29
CA LYS A 45 -13.28 14.13 9.46
C LYS A 45 -14.44 14.84 10.18
N LEU A 46 -14.40 16.16 10.20
CA LEU A 46 -15.57 17.00 10.53
C LEU A 46 -16.48 17.10 9.31
N SER A 47 -17.78 17.36 9.53
CA SER A 47 -18.81 17.32 8.48
C SER A 47 -18.53 18.22 7.27
N GLU A 48 -17.94 19.39 7.52
CA GLU A 48 -17.64 20.40 6.50
C GLU A 48 -16.25 20.24 5.86
N ASP A 49 -15.42 19.31 6.33
CA ASP A 49 -14.05 19.17 5.86
C ASP A 49 -13.95 18.45 4.52
N ILE A 50 -13.00 18.87 3.69
CA ILE A 50 -12.52 18.10 2.54
C ILE A 50 -11.42 17.17 3.03
N LEU A 51 -11.62 15.86 2.85
CA LEU A 51 -10.63 14.84 3.19
C LEU A 51 -9.78 14.52 1.97
N VAL A 52 -8.47 14.78 2.06
CA VAL A 52 -7.48 14.35 1.07
C VAL A 52 -6.64 13.25 1.68
N THR A 53 -6.65 12.07 1.08
CA THR A 53 -5.82 10.93 1.49
C THR A 53 -4.77 10.64 0.44
N LEU A 54 -3.51 10.55 0.84
CA LEU A 54 -2.42 10.21 -0.07
C LEU A 54 -2.45 8.70 -0.38
N SER A 55 -2.43 8.37 -1.67
CA SER A 55 -2.20 7.00 -2.13
C SER A 55 -0.73 6.65 -1.99
N THR A 56 -0.41 5.61 -1.23
CA THR A 56 0.97 5.28 -0.84
C THR A 56 1.56 4.12 -1.63
N ALA A 57 0.73 3.28 -2.25
CA ALA A 57 1.17 2.15 -3.05
C ALA A 57 0.15 1.78 -4.13
N HIS A 58 0.59 1.03 -5.15
CA HIS A 58 -0.31 0.43 -6.11
C HIS A 58 -0.89 -0.88 -5.53
N PRO A 59 -2.20 -1.16 -5.68
CA PRO A 59 -2.84 -2.36 -5.12
C PRO A 59 -2.21 -3.67 -5.61
N ALA A 60 -1.67 -3.72 -6.82
CA ALA A 60 -0.97 -4.89 -7.35
C ALA A 60 0.25 -5.34 -6.54
N LYS A 61 0.83 -4.46 -5.71
CA LYS A 61 1.89 -4.84 -4.76
C LYS A 61 1.38 -5.81 -3.68
N PHE A 62 0.08 -5.80 -3.43
CA PHE A 62 -0.60 -6.63 -2.44
C PHE A 62 -1.67 -7.50 -3.11
N LYS A 63 -1.37 -8.01 -4.32
CA LYS A 63 -2.31 -8.69 -5.21
C LYS A 63 -3.12 -9.78 -4.51
N GLU A 64 -2.49 -10.63 -3.71
CA GLU A 64 -3.15 -11.73 -3.02
C GLU A 64 -4.23 -11.20 -2.05
N THR A 65 -3.83 -10.34 -1.13
CA THR A 65 -4.75 -9.76 -0.13
C THR A 65 -5.89 -8.98 -0.77
N VAL A 66 -5.58 -8.15 -1.78
CA VAL A 66 -6.61 -7.31 -2.43
C VAL A 66 -7.58 -8.16 -3.24
N SER A 67 -7.07 -9.15 -4.00
CA SER A 67 -7.91 -10.07 -4.78
C SER A 67 -8.86 -10.91 -3.91
N GLU A 68 -8.40 -11.34 -2.74
CA GLU A 68 -9.26 -12.04 -1.76
C GLU A 68 -10.41 -11.16 -1.29
N ILE A 69 -10.14 -9.87 -1.02
CA ILE A 69 -11.15 -8.94 -0.51
C ILE A 69 -12.22 -8.61 -1.56
N ILE A 70 -11.79 -8.25 -2.78
CA ILE A 70 -12.72 -7.79 -3.82
C ILE A 70 -13.20 -8.89 -4.76
N SER A 71 -12.57 -10.08 -4.71
CA SER A 71 -12.82 -11.21 -5.63
C SER A 71 -12.65 -10.83 -7.10
N ASP A 72 -11.68 -9.94 -7.38
CA ASP A 72 -11.39 -9.41 -8.72
C ASP A 72 -9.88 -9.19 -8.89
N ASN A 73 -9.41 -9.22 -10.13
CA ASN A 73 -8.01 -9.03 -10.51
C ASN A 73 -7.81 -7.95 -11.59
N SER A 74 -8.84 -7.17 -11.90
CA SER A 74 -8.81 -6.15 -12.95
C SER A 74 -7.76 -5.06 -12.71
N PHE A 75 -7.39 -4.82 -11.45
CA PHE A 75 -6.34 -3.88 -11.07
C PHE A 75 -4.92 -4.35 -11.42
N ILE A 76 -4.74 -5.63 -11.77
CA ILE A 76 -3.45 -6.20 -12.18
C ILE A 76 -3.30 -6.01 -13.69
N THR A 77 -2.68 -4.91 -14.08
CA THR A 77 -2.45 -4.56 -15.49
C THR A 77 -1.42 -5.49 -16.15
N ASP A 78 -1.41 -5.55 -17.49
CA ASP A 78 -0.43 -6.35 -18.23
C ASP A 78 1.01 -5.90 -17.96
N LYS A 79 1.22 -4.61 -17.71
CA LYS A 79 2.52 -4.08 -17.28
C LYS A 79 2.98 -4.67 -15.95
N VAL A 80 2.06 -4.87 -15.00
CA VAL A 80 2.39 -5.52 -13.70
C VAL A 80 2.68 -7.01 -13.92
N LYS A 81 1.87 -7.70 -14.74
CA LYS A 81 2.10 -9.11 -15.07
C LYS A 81 3.45 -9.34 -15.74
N SER A 82 3.89 -8.41 -16.61
CA SER A 82 5.20 -8.53 -17.27
C SER A 82 6.38 -8.45 -16.29
N LEU A 83 6.21 -7.85 -15.11
CA LEU A 83 7.27 -7.83 -14.09
C LEU A 83 7.55 -9.22 -13.53
N ASP A 84 6.55 -10.10 -13.48
CA ASP A 84 6.69 -11.47 -12.97
C ASP A 84 7.57 -12.33 -13.91
N THR A 85 7.85 -11.87 -15.14
CA THR A 85 8.73 -12.56 -16.11
C THR A 85 10.17 -12.06 -16.10
N LEU A 86 10.47 -11.00 -15.34
CA LEU A 86 11.82 -10.45 -15.24
C LEU A 86 12.68 -11.29 -14.30
N GLU A 87 13.97 -11.35 -14.62
CA GLU A 87 14.94 -12.00 -13.75
C GLU A 87 15.08 -11.23 -12.42
N GLU A 88 14.96 -11.94 -11.32
CA GLU A 88 15.14 -11.36 -9.99
C GLU A 88 16.63 -11.33 -9.62
N HIS A 89 17.13 -10.15 -9.28
CA HIS A 89 18.46 -9.98 -8.72
C HIS A 89 18.37 -9.81 -7.21
N MET A 90 18.76 -10.85 -6.48
CA MET A 90 18.72 -10.86 -5.02
C MET A 90 20.10 -11.23 -4.47
N ILE A 91 20.58 -10.47 -3.51
CA ILE A 91 21.82 -10.74 -2.79
C ILE A 91 21.49 -11.04 -1.33
N ILE A 92 21.88 -12.21 -0.86
CA ILE A 92 21.73 -12.59 0.54
C ILE A 92 22.86 -11.96 1.34
N ALA A 93 22.51 -11.14 2.33
CA ALA A 93 23.45 -10.48 3.22
C ALA A 93 23.34 -11.01 4.64
N ASN A 94 24.45 -11.04 5.36
CA ASN A 94 24.46 -11.29 6.79
C ASN A 94 23.76 -10.14 7.54
N LYS A 95 23.13 -10.46 8.67
CA LYS A 95 22.44 -9.48 9.53
C LYS A 95 23.46 -8.64 10.32
N ASN A 96 24.33 -7.93 9.60
CA ASN A 96 25.33 -7.08 10.25
C ASN A 96 25.62 -5.84 9.37
N ALA A 97 25.71 -4.68 10.01
CA ALA A 97 25.83 -3.41 9.32
C ALA A 97 27.14 -3.28 8.49
N LYS A 98 28.24 -3.91 8.91
CA LYS A 98 29.51 -3.87 8.18
C LYS A 98 29.44 -4.63 6.86
N ASP A 99 28.81 -5.81 6.86
CA ASP A 99 28.64 -6.62 5.65
C ASP A 99 27.68 -5.96 4.67
N ILE A 100 26.59 -5.38 5.18
CA ILE A 100 25.62 -4.62 4.36
C ILE A 100 26.30 -3.40 3.72
N LYS A 101 27.06 -2.63 4.50
CA LYS A 101 27.81 -1.49 3.97
C LYS A 101 28.78 -1.91 2.86
N LYS A 102 29.55 -2.97 3.08
CA LYS A 102 30.50 -3.51 2.09
C LYS A 102 29.79 -3.95 0.80
N LEU A 103 28.63 -4.58 0.92
CA LEU A 103 27.81 -4.93 -0.26
C LEU A 103 27.35 -3.69 -1.03
N ILE A 104 26.89 -2.66 -0.34
CA ILE A 104 26.47 -1.39 -0.97
C ILE A 104 27.67 -0.74 -1.67
N ASP A 105 28.81 -0.60 -0.98
CA ASP A 105 30.02 0.01 -1.53
C ASP A 105 30.49 -0.72 -2.81
N ASN A 106 30.37 -2.05 -2.85
CA ASN A 106 30.75 -2.85 -4.03
C ASN A 106 29.78 -2.73 -5.21
N HIS A 107 28.50 -2.31 -4.98
CA HIS A 107 27.48 -2.18 -6.04
C HIS A 107 27.32 -0.76 -6.54
N VAL A 108 27.75 0.24 -5.77
CA VAL A 108 27.67 1.66 -6.14
C VAL A 108 28.95 2.16 -6.82
N ALA A 109 30.02 1.40 -6.67
CA ALA A 109 31.28 1.68 -7.36
C ALA A 109 31.22 1.09 -8.78
#